data_e1211eb28138d58a6d5fbc4c73ecf92f
#
_entry.id   e1211eb28138d58a6d5fbc4c73ecf92f
#
_cell.length_a   1.000
_cell.length_b   1.000
_cell.length_c   1.000
_cell.angle_alpha   90.00
_cell.angle_beta   90.00
_cell.angle_gamma   90.00
#
_symmetry.space_group_name_H-M   'P 1'
#
loop_
_entity.id
_entity.type
_entity.pdbx_description
1 polymer ?
#
loop_
_entity_poly.entity_id
_entity_poly.type
_entity_poly.pdbx_seq_one_letter_code
_entity_poly.pdbx_strand_id
1 'polypeptide(L)'
;MERVNELLREEISDILRSELRDPRIGGLVTVTSVDVSPDLRRAEAFVSVLGSDEERASTMQALEHARPFLRHELSRRVKLRYTPDVHFVSDTTMERAQEMTDLMRKTARERGEEL
;
A
#
# COMPACT_ATOMS: atom_id res chain seq x y z
N MET A 1 -18.44 1.78 4.04
CA MET A 1 -17.25 0.99 3.62
C MET A 1 -16.05 1.09 4.54
N GLU A 2 -16.02 2.03 5.47
CA GLU A 2 -14.89 2.21 6.37
C GLU A 2 -14.54 0.95 7.19
N ARG A 3 -15.56 0.25 7.68
CA ARG A 3 -15.33 -1.00 8.45
C ARG A 3 -14.75 -2.10 7.57
N VAL A 4 -15.23 -2.22 6.36
CA VAL A 4 -14.72 -3.22 5.41
C VAL A 4 -13.30 -2.88 5.00
N ASN A 5 -13.04 -1.61 4.72
CA ASN A 5 -11.70 -1.14 4.37
C ASN A 5 -10.70 -1.44 5.48
N GLU A 6 -11.05 -1.15 6.73
CA GLU A 6 -10.17 -1.39 7.87
C GLU A 6 -9.96 -2.89 8.13
N LEU A 7 -11.03 -3.69 8.02
CA LEU A 7 -10.93 -5.13 8.15
C LEU A 7 -9.97 -5.71 7.10
N LEU A 8 -10.13 -5.29 5.85
CA LEU A 8 -9.25 -5.76 4.77
C LEU A 8 -7.81 -5.29 4.99
N ARG A 9 -7.61 -4.06 5.46
CA ARG A 9 -6.27 -3.57 5.78
C ARG A 9 -5.58 -4.47 6.81
N GLU A 10 -6.28 -4.80 7.88
CA GLU A 10 -5.75 -5.68 8.93
C GLU A 10 -5.44 -7.08 8.41
N GLU A 11 -6.36 -7.66 7.66
CA GLU A 11 -6.18 -9.02 7.14
C GLU A 11 -5.08 -9.09 6.08
N ILE A 12 -5.02 -8.12 5.17
CA ILE A 12 -3.96 -8.07 4.16
C ILE A 12 -2.61 -7.89 4.85
N SER A 13 -2.52 -6.99 5.82
CA SER A 13 -1.29 -6.78 6.59
C SER A 13 -0.82 -8.07 7.26
N ASP A 14 -1.73 -8.81 7.86
CA ASP A 14 -1.41 -10.07 8.52
C ASP A 14 -0.93 -11.13 7.52
N ILE A 15 -1.61 -11.27 6.39
CA ILE A 15 -1.21 -12.22 5.34
C ILE A 15 0.19 -11.90 4.83
N LEU A 16 0.47 -10.63 4.54
CA LEU A 16 1.79 -10.23 4.04
C LEU A 16 2.89 -10.50 5.06
N ARG A 17 2.60 -10.34 6.33
CA ARG A 17 3.57 -10.53 7.40
C ARG A 17 3.80 -12.00 7.75
N SER A 18 2.73 -12.79 7.83
CA SER A 18 2.79 -14.14 8.42
C SER A 18 2.75 -15.27 7.40
N GLU A 19 2.10 -15.08 6.26
CA GLU A 19 1.86 -16.16 5.30
C GLU A 19 2.77 -16.12 4.08
N LEU A 20 3.23 -14.95 3.68
CA LEU A 20 4.14 -14.82 2.56
C LEU A 20 5.58 -14.98 3.03
N ARG A 21 6.31 -15.84 2.34
CA ARG A 21 7.71 -16.13 2.63
C ARG A 21 8.67 -15.55 1.61
N ASP A 22 8.21 -14.55 0.88
CA ASP A 22 9.08 -13.84 -0.06
C ASP A 22 9.91 -12.81 0.71
N PRO A 23 11.25 -12.91 0.71
CA PRO A 23 12.10 -12.00 1.46
C PRO A 23 12.02 -10.56 0.97
N ARG A 24 11.50 -10.33 -0.25
CA ARG A 24 11.29 -8.98 -0.80
C ARG A 24 10.14 -8.26 -0.12
N ILE A 25 9.22 -8.99 0.50
CA ILE A 25 8.03 -8.42 1.14
C ILE A 25 8.24 -8.17 2.63
N GLY A 26 8.63 -9.14 3.37
CA GLY A 26 9.01 -9.11 4.80
C GLY A 26 8.62 -7.84 5.56
N GLY A 27 9.50 -7.34 6.41
CA GLY A 27 9.29 -6.13 7.20
C GLY A 27 9.40 -4.81 6.45
N LEU A 28 9.55 -4.86 5.13
CA LEU A 28 9.76 -3.66 4.30
C LEU A 28 8.43 -3.02 3.84
N VAL A 29 7.32 -3.72 3.98
CA VAL A 29 6.01 -3.28 3.46
C VAL A 29 5.06 -2.99 4.59
N THR A 30 4.44 -1.82 4.55
CA THR A 30 3.34 -1.45 5.44
C THR A 30 2.11 -1.13 4.60
N VAL A 31 0.99 -1.78 4.89
CA VAL A 31 -0.29 -1.43 4.26
C VAL A 31 -0.85 -0.23 5.01
N THR A 32 -0.88 0.91 4.34
CA THR A 32 -1.30 2.18 4.96
C THR A 32 -2.81 2.35 4.94
N SER A 33 -3.46 1.91 3.88
CA SER A 33 -4.92 1.96 3.76
C SER A 33 -5.41 1.00 2.69
N VAL A 34 -6.70 0.71 2.72
CA VAL A 34 -7.37 -0.08 1.69
C VAL A 34 -8.66 0.62 1.32
N ASP A 35 -8.94 0.70 0.04
CA ASP A 35 -10.16 1.29 -0.49
C ASP A 35 -10.87 0.26 -1.38
N VAL A 36 -12.07 -0.15 -0.95
CA VAL A 36 -12.87 -1.17 -1.63
C VAL A 36 -13.93 -0.48 -2.47
N SER A 37 -14.10 -0.96 -3.71
CA SER A 37 -15.20 -0.49 -4.56
C SER A 37 -16.57 -0.84 -3.96
N PRO A 38 -17.62 -0.02 -4.26
CA PRO A 38 -18.95 -0.26 -3.67
C PRO A 38 -19.53 -1.65 -3.97
N ASP A 39 -19.16 -2.25 -5.10
CA ASP A 39 -19.61 -3.59 -5.47
C ASP A 39 -18.76 -4.72 -4.86
N LEU A 40 -17.75 -4.40 -4.08
CA LEU A 40 -16.81 -5.31 -3.42
C LEU A 40 -15.94 -6.12 -4.37
N ARG A 41 -15.89 -5.78 -5.64
CA ARG A 41 -15.15 -6.57 -6.64
C ARG A 41 -13.69 -6.19 -6.76
N ARG A 42 -13.35 -4.97 -6.38
CA ARG A 42 -11.99 -4.44 -6.49
C ARG A 42 -11.61 -3.72 -5.20
N ALA A 43 -10.37 -3.90 -4.79
CA ALA A 43 -9.80 -3.15 -3.67
C ALA A 43 -8.43 -2.61 -4.08
N GLU A 44 -8.13 -1.39 -3.67
CA GLU A 44 -6.81 -0.82 -3.79
C GLU A 44 -6.14 -0.82 -2.42
N ALA A 45 -5.02 -1.51 -2.32
CA ALA A 45 -4.22 -1.54 -1.09
C ALA A 45 -3.03 -0.61 -1.27
N PHE A 46 -3.03 0.47 -0.51
CA PHE A 46 -1.95 1.44 -0.54
C PHE A 46 -0.85 0.96 0.40
N VAL A 47 0.36 0.88 -0.12
CA VAL A 47 1.49 0.34 0.63
C VAL A 47 2.65 1.33 0.65
N SER A 48 3.30 1.42 1.80
CA SER A 48 4.57 2.11 1.96
C SER A 48 5.67 1.06 1.95
N VAL A 49 6.67 1.25 1.10
CA VAL A 49 7.77 0.31 0.92
C VAL A 49 9.08 1.02 1.22
N LEU A 50 9.84 0.47 2.17
CA LEU A 50 11.15 0.99 2.52
C LEU A 50 12.22 0.45 1.56
N GLY A 51 13.23 1.27 1.28
CA GLY A 51 14.37 0.88 0.48
C GLY A 51 14.63 1.83 -0.68
N SER A 52 15.61 1.47 -1.51
CA SER A 52 15.92 2.19 -2.73
C SER A 52 14.83 2.04 -3.77
N ASP A 53 14.89 2.82 -4.85
CA ASP A 53 13.93 2.71 -5.94
C ASP A 53 13.92 1.29 -6.55
N GLU A 54 15.09 0.67 -6.67
CA GLU A 54 15.21 -0.70 -7.18
C GLU A 54 14.58 -1.71 -6.23
N GLU A 55 14.84 -1.56 -4.93
CA GLU A 55 14.25 -2.42 -3.90
C GLU A 55 12.73 -2.27 -3.87
N ARG A 56 12.23 -1.04 -3.96
CA ARG A 56 10.79 -0.78 -4.00
C ARG A 56 10.14 -1.41 -5.22
N ALA A 57 10.76 -1.27 -6.40
CA ALA A 57 10.26 -1.90 -7.62
C ALA A 57 10.20 -3.43 -7.49
N SER A 58 11.24 -4.02 -6.94
CA SER A 58 11.30 -5.46 -6.69
C SER A 58 10.20 -5.91 -5.73
N THR A 59 9.98 -5.16 -4.66
CA THR A 59 8.94 -5.45 -3.68
C THR A 59 7.55 -5.34 -4.30
N MET A 60 7.29 -4.30 -5.09
CA MET A 60 6.00 -4.14 -5.77
C MET A 60 5.74 -5.29 -6.74
N GLN A 61 6.77 -5.76 -7.43
CA GLN A 61 6.67 -6.91 -8.32
C GLN A 61 6.33 -8.19 -7.55
N ALA A 62 6.95 -8.37 -6.37
CA ALA A 62 6.64 -9.51 -5.50
C ALA A 62 5.19 -9.46 -5.02
N LEU A 63 4.68 -8.28 -4.68
CA LEU A 63 3.28 -8.11 -4.28
C LEU A 63 2.33 -8.47 -5.42
N GLU A 64 2.65 -8.07 -6.65
CA GLU A 64 1.85 -8.46 -7.81
C GLU A 64 1.80 -9.97 -8.01
N HIS A 65 2.93 -10.66 -7.85
CA HIS A 65 2.97 -12.11 -7.94
C HIS A 65 2.19 -12.80 -6.82
N ALA A 66 2.06 -12.17 -5.67
CA ALA A 66 1.35 -12.72 -4.52
C ALA A 66 -0.17 -12.52 -4.58
N ARG A 67 -0.69 -11.76 -5.53
CA ARG A 67 -2.12 -11.45 -5.59
C ARG A 67 -3.05 -12.66 -5.61
N PRO A 68 -2.81 -13.71 -6.41
CA PRO A 68 -3.68 -14.89 -6.38
C PRO A 68 -3.70 -15.58 -5.01
N PHE A 69 -2.55 -15.70 -4.37
CA PHE A 69 -2.45 -16.25 -3.03
C PHE A 69 -3.20 -15.38 -2.02
N LEU A 70 -3.02 -14.07 -2.10
CA LEU A 70 -3.70 -13.11 -1.23
C LEU A 70 -5.22 -13.24 -1.35
N ARG A 71 -5.73 -13.32 -2.57
CA ARG A 71 -7.17 -13.47 -2.81
C ARG A 71 -7.69 -14.76 -2.20
N HIS A 72 -6.96 -15.85 -2.36
CA HIS A 72 -7.32 -17.15 -1.79
C HIS A 72 -7.40 -17.07 -0.26
N GLU A 73 -6.39 -16.49 0.38
CA GLU A 73 -6.36 -16.34 1.83
C GLU A 73 -7.47 -15.41 2.33
N LEU A 74 -7.73 -14.31 1.63
CA LEU A 74 -8.83 -13.42 1.98
C LEU A 74 -10.18 -14.13 1.92
N SER A 75 -10.40 -14.99 0.92
CA SER A 75 -11.64 -15.73 0.79
C SER A 75 -11.89 -16.68 1.98
N ARG A 76 -10.82 -17.15 2.59
CA ARG A 76 -10.88 -18.01 3.78
C ARG A 76 -11.08 -17.24 5.08
N ARG A 77 -10.53 -16.04 5.17
CA ARG A 77 -10.50 -15.24 6.41
C ARG A 77 -11.69 -14.30 6.55
N VAL A 78 -12.18 -13.77 5.43
CA VAL A 78 -13.20 -12.73 5.44
C VAL A 78 -14.39 -13.20 4.62
N LYS A 79 -15.56 -13.22 5.27
CA LYS A 79 -16.82 -13.61 4.59
C LYS A 79 -17.50 -12.35 4.05
N LEU A 80 -17.16 -12.01 2.83
CA LEU A 80 -17.82 -10.96 2.08
C LEU A 80 -18.62 -11.58 0.93
N ARG A 81 -19.57 -10.80 0.40
CA ARG A 81 -20.37 -11.23 -0.74
C ARG A 81 -19.49 -11.63 -1.92
N TYR A 82 -18.42 -10.87 -2.14
CA TYR A 82 -17.38 -11.15 -3.11
C TYR A 82 -16.03 -10.97 -2.44
N THR A 83 -15.06 -11.80 -2.80
CA THR A 83 -13.68 -11.57 -2.42
C THR A 83 -13.09 -10.58 -3.42
N PRO A 84 -12.69 -9.39 -3.01
CA PRO A 84 -12.22 -8.39 -3.95
C PRO A 84 -10.88 -8.78 -4.58
N ASP A 85 -10.68 -8.35 -5.81
CA ASP A 85 -9.39 -8.43 -6.47
C ASP A 85 -8.55 -7.26 -5.96
N VAL A 86 -7.48 -7.56 -5.26
CA VAL A 86 -6.64 -6.56 -4.58
C VAL A 86 -5.54 -6.10 -5.52
N HIS A 87 -5.46 -4.79 -5.73
CA HIS A 87 -4.39 -4.14 -6.49
C HIS A 87 -3.54 -3.33 -5.53
N PHE A 88 -2.24 -3.47 -5.62
CA PHE A 88 -1.30 -2.73 -4.77
C PHE A 88 -0.90 -1.42 -5.43
N VAL A 89 -0.96 -0.36 -4.65
CA VAL A 89 -0.59 0.99 -5.09
C VAL A 89 0.47 1.53 -4.12
N SER A 90 1.57 2.02 -4.64
CA SER A 90 2.59 2.63 -3.80
C SER A 90 2.05 3.94 -3.20
N ASP A 91 2.07 4.03 -1.89
CA ASP A 91 1.64 5.24 -1.19
C ASP A 91 2.80 6.24 -1.14
N THR A 92 2.72 7.27 -1.96
CA THR A 92 3.75 8.31 -2.06
C THR A 92 3.34 9.61 -1.35
N THR A 93 2.30 9.55 -0.51
CA THR A 93 1.77 10.74 0.16
C THR A 93 2.85 11.50 0.94
N MET A 94 3.66 10.77 1.72
CA MET A 94 4.74 11.38 2.50
C MET A 94 5.82 11.97 1.61
N GLU A 95 6.18 11.27 0.55
CA GLU A 95 7.18 11.74 -0.41
C GLU A 95 6.71 13.01 -1.12
N ARG A 96 5.45 13.04 -1.54
CA ARG A 96 4.86 14.21 -2.19
C ARG A 96 4.80 15.40 -1.24
N ALA A 97 4.47 15.17 0.02
CA ALA A 97 4.46 16.21 1.03
C ALA A 97 5.86 16.80 1.22
N GLN A 98 6.90 15.96 1.24
CA GLN A 98 8.29 16.39 1.37
C GLN A 98 8.73 17.19 0.14
N GLU A 99 8.41 16.71 -1.06
CA GLU A 99 8.72 17.42 -2.30
C GLU A 99 8.08 18.81 -2.33
N MET A 100 6.82 18.90 -1.91
CA MET A 100 6.10 20.17 -1.86
C MET A 100 6.77 21.14 -0.88
N THR A 101 7.16 20.65 0.30
CA THR A 101 7.84 21.45 1.31
C THR A 101 9.18 21.98 0.78
N ASP A 102 9.96 21.12 0.12
CA ASP A 102 11.25 21.49 -0.46
C ASP A 102 11.08 22.53 -1.56
N LEU A 103 10.07 22.37 -2.40
CA LEU A 103 9.75 23.34 -3.45
C LEU A 103 9.37 24.69 -2.87
N MET A 104 8.56 24.72 -1.83
CA MET A 104 8.15 25.94 -1.15
C MET A 104 9.35 26.67 -0.56
N ARG A 105 10.27 25.95 0.09
CA ARG A 105 11.50 26.52 0.65
C ARG A 105 12.38 27.12 -0.44
N LYS A 106 12.54 26.42 -1.55
CA LYS A 106 13.31 26.91 -2.69
C LYS A 106 12.71 28.19 -3.24
N THR A 107 11.41 28.25 -3.43
CA THR A 107 10.71 29.44 -3.91
C THR A 107 10.88 30.62 -2.96
N ALA A 108 10.75 30.39 -1.66
CA ALA A 108 10.95 31.42 -0.65
C ALA A 108 12.38 32.00 -0.68
N ARG A 109 13.39 31.14 -0.82
CA ARG A 109 14.79 31.58 -0.95
C ARG A 109 15.03 32.44 -2.18
N GLU A 110 14.43 32.05 -3.31
CA GLU A 110 14.52 32.82 -4.56
C GLU A 110 13.89 34.21 -4.43
N ARG A 111 12.88 34.37 -3.57
CA ARG A 111 12.25 35.65 -3.27
C ARG A 111 12.92 36.42 -2.14
N GLY A 112 13.95 35.85 -1.47
CA GLY A 112 14.55 36.45 -0.29
C GLY A 112 13.70 36.34 0.96
N GLU A 113 12.74 35.40 0.99
CA GLU A 113 11.87 35.16 2.12
C GLU A 113 12.39 33.98 2.97
N GLU A 114 12.04 33.97 4.27
CA GLU A 114 12.28 32.83 5.15
C GLU A 114 10.95 32.13 5.46
N LEU A 115 10.98 30.82 5.46
CA LEU A 115 9.82 29.99 5.82
C LEU A 115 9.93 29.49 7.25
#